data_f7413a52961ab8bb8c418ce2b95b0e34
#
_entry.id   f7413a52961ab8bb8c418ce2b95b0e34
#
_cell.length_a   1.000
_cell.length_b   1.000
_cell.length_c   1.000
_cell.angle_alpha   90.00
_cell.angle_beta   90.00
_cell.angle_gamma   90.00
#
_symmetry.space_group_name_H-M   'P 1'
#
loop_
_entity.id
_entity.type
_entity.pdbx_description
1 polymer ?
#
loop_
_entity_poly.entity_id
_entity_poly.type
_entity_poly.pdbx_seq_one_letter_code
_entity_poly.pdbx_strand_id
1 'polypeptide(L)'
;MRFRSKNSSINSWNEIHCCYEAGVTGYPLYRYLKSLGVNCILVAPGKIPRQNSDKIKTDKRDAIKLARLLRSGDLESIHVPTEENEAVRDYLRSRDSLRLDLGRNRQRLMKFLLRKGNVYSATKYWTTSHYKWLNNFHFENEILQETFNDYYSRVRVQEENLKAMDQKIQEIAKSEPFKERVGILRCFRGVDYLTAMFLLCEVCDFKRFKTAGSFMSFLGLVPGEYSSGSKRKQTGITKTGSPRHFDGSCLAASLPRKIVAARRIGQPALVVALAEKASLRLHKKFRNLQLRGKSPQVMITAVSRELSGFIWAAMNLAA
;
A
#
# COMPACT_ATOMS: atom_id res chain seq x y z
N MET A 1 -27.56 6.51 12.27
CA MET A 1 -27.60 7.28 13.53
C MET A 1 -28.42 8.54 13.27
N ARG A 2 -29.64 8.65 13.86
CA ARG A 2 -30.47 9.86 13.74
C ARG A 2 -30.05 10.85 14.81
N PHE A 3 -29.48 11.98 14.42
CA PHE A 3 -29.24 13.09 15.35
C PHE A 3 -30.58 13.74 15.71
N ARG A 4 -31.04 13.59 16.95
CA ARG A 4 -32.09 14.44 17.50
C ARG A 4 -31.48 15.80 17.85
N SER A 5 -31.81 16.83 17.09
CA SER A 5 -31.54 18.20 17.45
C SER A 5 -32.40 18.57 18.67
N LYS A 6 -31.81 18.73 19.83
CA LYS A 6 -32.39 19.58 20.87
C LYS A 6 -32.08 21.03 20.50
N ASN A 7 -33.12 21.84 20.34
CA ASN A 7 -33.06 23.26 20.05
C ASN A 7 -32.12 23.97 21.04
N SER A 8 -30.93 24.29 20.60
CA SER A 8 -30.14 25.39 21.08
C SER A 8 -29.75 26.17 19.82
N SER A 9 -30.03 27.46 19.82
CA SER A 9 -29.78 28.42 18.76
C SER A 9 -28.27 28.54 18.48
N ILE A 10 -27.73 27.57 17.70
CA ILE A 10 -26.37 27.65 17.16
C ILE A 10 -26.50 28.41 15.85
N ASN A 11 -26.16 29.67 15.87
CA ASN A 11 -26.33 30.62 14.76
C ASN A 11 -25.36 30.39 13.58
N SER A 12 -24.31 29.56 13.74
CA SER A 12 -23.47 29.19 12.60
C SER A 12 -22.81 27.79 12.84
N TRP A 13 -22.85 26.92 11.85
CA TRP A 13 -22.16 25.62 11.85
C TRP A 13 -20.63 25.76 11.89
N ASN A 14 -20.10 26.95 11.55
CA ASN A 14 -18.67 27.23 11.54
C ASN A 14 -18.03 27.26 12.94
N GLU A 15 -18.83 27.38 14.01
CA GLU A 15 -18.37 27.32 15.40
C GLU A 15 -18.28 25.88 15.93
N ILE A 16 -18.78 24.90 15.18
CA ILE A 16 -18.77 23.49 15.60
C ILE A 16 -17.47 22.85 15.14
N HIS A 17 -16.69 22.39 16.11
CA HIS A 17 -15.52 21.53 15.88
C HIS A 17 -15.85 20.11 16.28
N CYS A 18 -15.62 19.16 15.39
CA CYS A 18 -15.84 17.74 15.69
C CYS A 18 -14.68 16.89 15.20
N CYS A 19 -14.56 15.70 15.76
CA CYS A 19 -13.63 14.69 15.32
C CYS A 19 -14.25 13.30 15.48
N TYR A 20 -13.78 12.35 14.68
CA TYR A 20 -14.09 10.95 14.88
C TYR A 20 -12.93 10.06 14.42
N GLU A 21 -12.94 8.83 14.91
CA GLU A 21 -11.93 7.82 14.58
C GLU A 21 -12.19 7.22 13.20
N ALA A 22 -11.14 7.11 12.38
CA ALA A 22 -11.23 6.43 11.09
C ALA A 22 -11.55 4.94 11.30
N GLY A 23 -12.63 4.49 10.68
CA GLY A 23 -13.15 3.13 10.81
C GLY A 23 -13.67 2.59 9.48
N VAL A 24 -14.41 1.50 9.56
CA VAL A 24 -14.98 0.79 8.40
C VAL A 24 -16.04 1.59 7.64
N THR A 25 -16.58 2.64 8.23
CA THR A 25 -17.60 3.53 7.62
C THR A 25 -17.03 4.49 6.57
N GLY A 26 -15.71 4.50 6.38
CA GLY A 26 -15.06 5.36 5.38
C GLY A 26 -15.19 6.85 5.64
N TYR A 27 -15.29 7.65 4.56
CA TYR A 27 -15.28 9.11 4.60
C TYR A 27 -16.65 9.81 4.36
N PRO A 28 -17.79 9.15 4.12
CA PRO A 28 -19.06 9.83 3.81
C PRO A 28 -19.49 10.81 4.90
N LEU A 29 -19.34 10.45 6.18
CA LEU A 29 -19.67 11.34 7.29
C LEU A 29 -18.79 12.60 7.32
N TYR A 30 -17.48 12.43 7.07
CA TYR A 30 -16.55 13.56 6.97
C TYR A 30 -16.97 14.54 5.87
N ARG A 31 -17.24 14.01 4.67
CA ARG A 31 -17.66 14.82 3.51
C ARG A 31 -18.99 15.52 3.76
N TYR A 32 -19.95 14.81 4.36
CA TYR A 32 -21.25 15.38 4.73
C TYR A 32 -21.08 16.51 5.75
N LEU A 33 -20.32 16.33 6.82
CA LEU A 33 -20.08 17.38 7.79
C LEU A 33 -19.35 18.58 7.18
N LYS A 34 -18.37 18.34 6.30
CA LYS A 34 -17.70 19.42 5.57
C LYS A 34 -18.64 20.18 4.63
N SER A 35 -19.58 19.51 3.97
CA SER A 35 -20.59 20.18 3.12
C SER A 35 -21.55 21.08 3.91
N LEU A 36 -21.74 20.81 5.21
CA LEU A 36 -22.49 21.65 6.14
C LEU A 36 -21.64 22.77 6.74
N GLY A 37 -20.39 22.95 6.35
CA GLY A 37 -19.49 23.96 6.92
C GLY A 37 -18.89 23.59 8.28
N VAL A 38 -19.15 22.38 8.81
CA VAL A 38 -18.64 21.95 10.10
C VAL A 38 -17.14 21.68 10.03
N ASN A 39 -16.39 22.20 11.00
CA ASN A 39 -14.97 21.90 11.12
C ASN A 39 -14.76 20.50 11.71
N CYS A 40 -14.58 19.53 10.82
CA CYS A 40 -14.41 18.11 11.17
C CYS A 40 -12.99 17.64 10.85
N ILE A 41 -12.36 16.92 11.79
CA ILE A 41 -11.12 16.19 11.57
C ILE A 41 -11.33 14.69 11.75
N LEU A 42 -10.63 13.91 10.94
CA LEU A 42 -10.62 12.45 10.98
C LEU A 42 -9.27 11.97 11.50
N VAL A 43 -9.28 11.11 12.53
CA VAL A 43 -8.06 10.70 13.24
C VAL A 43 -7.82 9.20 13.07
N ALA A 44 -6.58 8.80 12.79
CA ALA A 44 -6.24 7.37 12.75
C ALA A 44 -6.21 6.76 14.17
N PRO A 45 -6.78 5.56 14.38
CA PRO A 45 -6.79 4.89 15.68
C PRO A 45 -5.42 4.77 16.34
N GLY A 46 -4.39 4.49 15.54
CA GLY A 46 -3.02 4.35 16.01
C GLY A 46 -2.31 5.66 16.38
N LYS A 47 -2.91 6.83 16.06
CA LYS A 47 -2.39 8.16 16.40
C LYS A 47 -3.08 8.80 17.60
N ILE A 48 -4.11 8.15 18.15
CA ILE A 48 -4.80 8.64 19.33
C ILE A 48 -3.96 8.29 20.58
N PRO A 49 -3.52 9.29 21.37
CA PRO A 49 -2.75 9.03 22.59
C PRO A 49 -3.50 8.11 23.54
N ARG A 50 -2.83 7.06 24.03
CA ARG A 50 -3.39 6.13 25.01
C ARG A 50 -2.68 6.30 26.34
N GLN A 51 -3.45 6.36 27.44
CA GLN A 51 -2.91 6.35 28.78
C GLN A 51 -2.87 4.90 29.30
N ASN A 52 -1.83 4.54 30.05
CA ASN A 52 -1.70 3.21 30.65
C ASN A 52 -2.85 2.85 31.62
N SER A 53 -3.57 3.86 32.10
CA SER A 53 -4.75 3.74 32.98
C SER A 53 -6.05 3.42 32.25
N ASP A 54 -6.06 3.49 30.91
CA ASP A 54 -7.27 3.26 30.08
C ASP A 54 -7.60 1.76 29.98
N LYS A 55 -7.92 1.13 31.13
CA LYS A 55 -8.28 -0.31 31.19
C LYS A 55 -9.72 -0.62 30.79
N ILE A 56 -10.61 0.38 30.85
CA ILE A 56 -12.03 0.20 30.53
C ILE A 56 -12.35 0.99 29.26
N LYS A 57 -12.71 0.28 28.19
CA LYS A 57 -13.12 0.84 26.91
C LYS A 57 -14.64 0.88 26.80
N THR A 58 -15.20 2.08 26.62
CA THR A 58 -16.62 2.30 26.27
C THR A 58 -16.70 3.44 25.27
N ASP A 59 -17.65 3.40 24.34
CA ASP A 59 -17.85 4.45 23.32
C ASP A 59 -17.99 5.84 23.93
N LYS A 60 -18.66 5.95 25.08
CA LYS A 60 -18.83 7.22 25.81
C LYS A 60 -17.49 7.78 26.31
N ARG A 61 -16.63 6.93 26.86
CA ARG A 61 -15.28 7.34 27.32
C ARG A 61 -14.39 7.73 26.15
N ASP A 62 -14.45 6.96 25.07
CA ASP A 62 -13.68 7.23 23.86
C ASP A 62 -14.12 8.56 23.23
N ALA A 63 -15.44 8.85 23.17
CA ALA A 63 -15.94 10.14 22.69
C ALA A 63 -15.51 11.32 23.57
N ILE A 64 -15.56 11.18 24.90
CA ILE A 64 -15.11 12.23 25.83
C ILE A 64 -13.60 12.45 25.67
N LYS A 65 -12.81 11.40 25.53
CA LYS A 65 -11.38 11.47 25.32
C LYS A 65 -11.05 12.19 24.01
N LEU A 66 -11.68 11.82 22.90
CA LEU A 66 -11.51 12.48 21.61
C LEU A 66 -11.87 13.97 21.69
N ALA A 67 -12.97 14.33 22.35
CA ALA A 67 -13.36 15.72 22.54
C ALA A 67 -12.33 16.53 23.34
N ARG A 68 -11.74 15.93 24.40
CA ARG A 68 -10.66 16.57 25.18
C ARG A 68 -9.40 16.79 24.35
N LEU A 69 -8.97 15.75 23.60
CA LEU A 69 -7.79 15.81 22.74
C LEU A 69 -7.99 16.78 21.55
N LEU A 70 -9.21 16.89 21.03
CA LEU A 70 -9.55 17.90 20.02
C LEU A 70 -9.40 19.31 20.59
N ARG A 71 -9.91 19.54 21.79
CA ARG A 71 -9.83 20.85 22.47
C ARG A 71 -8.39 21.25 22.79
N SER A 72 -7.54 20.30 23.18
CA SER A 72 -6.12 20.56 23.49
C SER A 72 -5.25 20.70 22.24
N GLY A 73 -5.76 20.35 21.03
CA GLY A 73 -4.98 20.36 19.80
C GLY A 73 -4.04 19.15 19.62
N ASP A 74 -4.18 18.11 20.44
CA ASP A 74 -3.32 16.91 20.44
C ASP A 74 -3.71 15.86 19.38
N LEU A 75 -4.74 16.14 18.58
CA LEU A 75 -5.17 15.24 17.52
C LEU A 75 -4.56 15.61 16.17
N GLU A 76 -3.88 14.66 15.55
CA GLU A 76 -3.37 14.77 14.19
C GLU A 76 -4.38 14.21 13.18
N SER A 77 -4.87 15.06 12.26
CA SER A 77 -5.82 14.62 11.24
C SER A 77 -5.13 13.75 10.19
N ILE A 78 -5.87 12.78 9.67
CA ILE A 78 -5.45 12.05 8.48
C ILE A 78 -5.88 12.79 7.21
N HIS A 79 -5.13 12.57 6.14
CA HIS A 79 -5.52 13.06 4.82
C HIS A 79 -6.71 12.27 4.29
N VAL A 80 -7.79 12.96 3.94
CA VAL A 80 -8.96 12.37 3.29
C VAL A 80 -8.79 12.50 1.78
N PRO A 81 -8.80 11.38 1.02
CA PRO A 81 -8.64 11.42 -0.42
C PRO A 81 -9.87 12.02 -1.10
N THR A 82 -9.72 12.44 -2.36
CA THR A 82 -10.85 12.72 -3.24
C THR A 82 -11.65 11.43 -3.49
N GLU A 83 -12.93 11.56 -3.89
CA GLU A 83 -13.78 10.39 -4.18
C GLU A 83 -13.20 9.54 -5.30
N GLU A 84 -12.62 10.18 -6.32
CA GLU A 84 -11.95 9.49 -7.41
C GLU A 84 -10.73 8.68 -6.94
N ASN A 85 -9.84 9.28 -6.13
CA ASN A 85 -8.70 8.58 -5.57
C ASN A 85 -9.13 7.44 -4.63
N GLU A 86 -10.21 7.61 -3.88
CA GLU A 86 -10.78 6.58 -3.01
C GLU A 86 -11.28 5.41 -3.84
N ALA A 87 -12.08 5.66 -4.90
CA ALA A 87 -12.59 4.61 -5.78
C ALA A 87 -11.47 3.78 -6.42
N VAL A 88 -10.45 4.46 -6.96
CA VAL A 88 -9.29 3.76 -7.57
C VAL A 88 -8.50 2.98 -6.50
N ARG A 89 -8.32 3.55 -5.31
CA ARG A 89 -7.66 2.86 -4.19
C ARG A 89 -8.39 1.60 -3.76
N ASP A 90 -9.72 1.65 -3.69
CA ASP A 90 -10.52 0.49 -3.34
C ASP A 90 -10.46 -0.60 -4.42
N TYR A 91 -10.42 -0.20 -5.70
CA TYR A 91 -10.19 -1.11 -6.81
C TYR A 91 -8.82 -1.80 -6.73
N LEU A 92 -7.76 -1.05 -6.43
CA LEU A 92 -6.42 -1.58 -6.21
C LEU A 92 -6.37 -2.56 -5.01
N ARG A 93 -7.06 -2.24 -3.91
CA ARG A 93 -7.15 -3.10 -2.73
C ARG A 93 -7.93 -4.38 -3.01
N SER A 94 -9.02 -4.28 -3.78
CA SER A 94 -9.78 -5.45 -4.26
C SER A 94 -8.91 -6.37 -5.11
N ARG A 95 -8.14 -5.80 -6.05
CA ARG A 95 -7.17 -6.55 -6.86
C ARG A 95 -6.13 -7.27 -6.00
N ASP A 96 -5.61 -6.61 -4.95
CA ASP A 96 -4.63 -7.24 -4.06
C ASP A 96 -5.25 -8.38 -3.23
N SER A 97 -6.50 -8.23 -2.78
CA SER A 97 -7.26 -9.29 -2.13
C SER A 97 -7.44 -10.50 -3.05
N LEU A 98 -7.82 -10.27 -4.31
CA LEU A 98 -7.94 -11.32 -5.32
C LEU A 98 -6.60 -12.06 -5.55
N ARG A 99 -5.48 -11.33 -5.58
CA ARG A 99 -4.13 -11.92 -5.69
C ARG A 99 -3.81 -12.85 -4.51
N LEU A 100 -4.18 -12.44 -3.30
CA LEU A 100 -4.00 -13.26 -2.10
C LEU A 100 -4.88 -14.51 -2.14
N ASP A 101 -6.13 -14.39 -2.58
CA ASP A 101 -7.06 -15.51 -2.68
C ASP A 101 -6.63 -16.50 -3.78
N LEU A 102 -6.11 -16.00 -4.90
CA LEU A 102 -5.48 -16.85 -5.92
C LEU A 102 -4.33 -17.66 -5.32
N GLY A 103 -3.45 -17.03 -4.52
CA GLY A 103 -2.38 -17.74 -3.82
C GLY A 103 -2.90 -18.83 -2.90
N ARG A 104 -3.96 -18.57 -2.14
CA ARG A 104 -4.62 -19.54 -1.26
C ARG A 104 -5.25 -20.70 -2.06
N ASN A 105 -5.92 -20.42 -3.17
CA ASN A 105 -6.55 -21.45 -4.01
C ASN A 105 -5.49 -22.31 -4.73
N ARG A 106 -4.40 -21.70 -5.20
CA ARG A 106 -3.24 -22.44 -5.71
C ARG A 106 -2.68 -23.42 -4.68
N GLN A 107 -2.53 -22.98 -3.43
CA GLN A 107 -2.07 -23.86 -2.34
C GLN A 107 -3.08 -24.97 -2.02
N ARG A 108 -4.39 -24.68 -2.02
CA ARG A 108 -5.43 -25.70 -1.80
C ARG A 108 -5.38 -26.78 -2.85
N LEU A 109 -5.30 -26.42 -4.13
CA LEU A 109 -5.16 -27.37 -5.24
C LEU A 109 -3.91 -28.25 -5.09
N MET A 110 -2.75 -27.64 -4.86
CA MET A 110 -1.51 -28.39 -4.72
C MET A 110 -1.51 -29.33 -3.50
N LYS A 111 -2.06 -28.90 -2.38
CA LYS A 111 -2.21 -29.75 -1.19
C LYS A 111 -3.23 -30.89 -1.40
N PHE A 112 -4.28 -30.65 -2.18
CA PHE A 112 -5.24 -31.70 -2.55
C PHE A 112 -4.54 -32.77 -3.39
N LEU A 113 -3.82 -32.39 -4.44
CA LEU A 113 -3.06 -33.32 -5.28
C LEU A 113 -2.01 -34.10 -4.47
N LEU A 114 -1.25 -33.42 -3.62
CA LEU A 114 -0.25 -34.02 -2.74
C LEU A 114 -0.86 -35.10 -1.83
N ARG A 115 -2.00 -34.84 -1.20
CA ARG A 115 -2.70 -35.82 -0.34
C ARG A 115 -3.17 -37.07 -1.11
N LYS A 116 -3.29 -36.96 -2.42
CA LYS A 116 -3.66 -38.07 -3.31
C LYS A 116 -2.44 -38.72 -3.96
N GLY A 117 -1.22 -38.40 -3.50
CA GLY A 117 0.03 -38.96 -4.02
C GLY A 117 0.49 -38.35 -5.34
N ASN A 118 -0.18 -37.32 -5.84
CA ASN A 118 0.12 -36.72 -7.12
C ASN A 118 1.00 -35.50 -6.95
N VAL A 119 2.26 -35.58 -7.40
CA VAL A 119 3.26 -34.54 -7.29
C VAL A 119 3.80 -34.20 -8.67
N TYR A 120 3.80 -32.92 -9.00
CA TYR A 120 4.48 -32.44 -10.21
C TYR A 120 6.00 -32.57 -10.05
N SER A 121 6.65 -33.28 -10.97
CA SER A 121 8.07 -33.65 -10.84
C SER A 121 9.07 -32.53 -11.06
N ALA A 122 8.67 -31.40 -11.72
CA ALA A 122 9.56 -30.29 -11.95
C ALA A 122 9.53 -29.25 -10.81
N THR A 123 10.60 -28.46 -10.71
CA THR A 123 10.83 -27.53 -9.59
C THR A 123 9.97 -26.25 -9.61
N LYS A 124 9.46 -25.86 -10.78
CA LYS A 124 8.71 -24.60 -10.95
C LYS A 124 7.23 -24.82 -11.23
N TYR A 125 6.40 -24.48 -10.26
CA TYR A 125 4.95 -24.48 -10.39
C TYR A 125 4.44 -23.22 -11.15
N TRP A 126 3.22 -23.33 -11.69
CA TRP A 126 2.50 -22.23 -12.36
C TRP A 126 3.20 -21.70 -13.62
N THR A 127 3.94 -22.58 -14.28
CA THR A 127 4.55 -22.39 -15.60
C THR A 127 3.69 -23.04 -16.67
N THR A 128 3.95 -22.73 -17.96
CA THR A 128 3.27 -23.40 -19.09
C THR A 128 3.33 -24.93 -19.01
N SER A 129 4.46 -25.49 -18.59
CA SER A 129 4.63 -26.94 -18.41
C SER A 129 3.77 -27.48 -17.26
N HIS A 130 3.65 -26.73 -16.13
CA HIS A 130 2.79 -27.14 -15.03
C HIS A 130 1.31 -27.09 -15.41
N TYR A 131 0.86 -26.06 -16.16
CA TYR A 131 -0.51 -26.00 -16.67
C TYR A 131 -0.80 -27.13 -17.68
N LYS A 132 0.16 -27.49 -18.55
CA LYS A 132 0.00 -28.66 -19.41
C LYS A 132 -0.19 -29.93 -18.60
N TRP A 133 0.57 -30.14 -17.53
CA TRP A 133 0.40 -31.25 -16.62
C TRP A 133 -0.96 -31.24 -15.94
N LEU A 134 -1.41 -30.12 -15.39
CA LEU A 134 -2.73 -29.99 -14.76
C LEU A 134 -3.88 -30.25 -15.75
N ASN A 135 -3.77 -29.79 -17.00
CA ASN A 135 -4.80 -30.00 -18.04
C ASN A 135 -4.92 -31.47 -18.49
N ASN A 136 -3.83 -32.19 -18.42
CA ASN A 136 -3.79 -33.61 -18.77
C ASN A 136 -4.00 -34.54 -17.56
N PHE A 137 -4.14 -33.94 -16.36
CA PHE A 137 -4.30 -34.70 -15.14
C PHE A 137 -5.74 -35.23 -15.01
N HIS A 138 -5.89 -36.50 -14.64
CA HIS A 138 -7.17 -37.16 -14.46
C HIS A 138 -7.16 -38.10 -13.25
N PHE A 139 -8.23 -38.13 -12.49
CA PHE A 139 -8.51 -39.13 -11.47
C PHE A 139 -9.47 -40.17 -12.02
N GLU A 140 -9.24 -41.47 -11.75
CA GLU A 140 -10.19 -42.53 -12.07
C GLU A 140 -11.50 -42.43 -11.28
N ASN A 141 -11.42 -41.94 -10.04
CA ASN A 141 -12.59 -41.73 -9.21
C ASN A 141 -13.29 -40.41 -9.58
N GLU A 142 -14.53 -40.51 -10.00
CA GLU A 142 -15.36 -39.41 -10.50
C GLU A 142 -15.46 -38.24 -9.48
N ILE A 143 -15.69 -38.53 -8.19
CA ILE A 143 -15.84 -37.51 -7.14
C ILE A 143 -14.50 -36.78 -6.91
N LEU A 144 -13.38 -37.47 -6.98
CA LEU A 144 -12.05 -36.84 -6.92
C LEU A 144 -11.79 -35.95 -8.14
N GLN A 145 -12.26 -36.39 -9.31
CA GLN A 145 -12.15 -35.59 -10.54
C GLN A 145 -13.00 -34.34 -10.48
N GLU A 146 -14.23 -34.41 -9.99
CA GLU A 146 -15.08 -33.24 -9.77
C GLU A 146 -14.44 -32.25 -8.76
N THR A 147 -13.88 -32.78 -7.67
CA THR A 147 -13.17 -31.97 -6.66
C THR A 147 -11.95 -31.28 -7.25
N PHE A 148 -11.17 -31.98 -8.10
CA PHE A 148 -10.04 -31.40 -8.80
C PHE A 148 -10.49 -30.28 -9.75
N ASN A 149 -11.53 -30.53 -10.54
CA ASN A 149 -12.09 -29.57 -11.49
C ASN A 149 -12.57 -28.30 -10.77
N ASP A 150 -13.24 -28.44 -9.63
CA ASP A 150 -13.66 -27.29 -8.82
C ASP A 150 -12.46 -26.46 -8.32
N TYR A 151 -11.45 -27.10 -7.73
CA TYR A 151 -10.25 -26.38 -7.29
C TYR A 151 -9.50 -25.71 -8.45
N TYR A 152 -9.38 -26.41 -9.57
CA TYR A 152 -8.64 -25.92 -10.73
C TYR A 152 -9.37 -24.78 -11.44
N SER A 153 -10.69 -24.90 -11.60
CA SER A 153 -11.52 -23.83 -12.19
C SER A 153 -11.45 -22.54 -11.37
N ARG A 154 -11.48 -22.61 -10.03
CA ARG A 154 -11.30 -21.43 -9.15
C ARG A 154 -9.96 -20.74 -9.40
N VAL A 155 -8.88 -21.49 -9.59
CA VAL A 155 -7.58 -20.90 -9.92
C VAL A 155 -7.63 -20.20 -11.27
N ARG A 156 -8.20 -20.84 -12.32
CA ARG A 156 -8.28 -20.29 -13.67
C ARG A 156 -9.10 -18.99 -13.73
N VAL A 157 -10.30 -19.01 -13.15
CA VAL A 157 -11.19 -17.84 -13.09
C VAL A 157 -10.53 -16.66 -12.37
N GLN A 158 -9.84 -16.93 -11.26
CA GLN A 158 -9.15 -15.86 -10.53
C GLN A 158 -7.94 -15.30 -11.29
N GLU A 159 -7.23 -16.11 -12.06
CA GLU A 159 -6.14 -15.63 -12.93
C GLU A 159 -6.66 -14.71 -14.03
N GLU A 160 -7.77 -15.08 -14.67
CA GLU A 160 -8.42 -14.26 -15.70
C GLU A 160 -8.93 -12.94 -15.12
N ASN A 161 -9.61 -12.98 -13.97
CA ASN A 161 -10.08 -11.79 -13.28
C ASN A 161 -8.91 -10.87 -12.87
N LEU A 162 -7.82 -11.44 -12.34
CA LEU A 162 -6.63 -10.68 -11.96
C LEU A 162 -6.01 -9.98 -13.18
N LYS A 163 -5.93 -10.68 -14.31
CA LYS A 163 -5.43 -10.12 -15.57
C LYS A 163 -6.31 -8.98 -16.08
N ALA A 164 -7.63 -9.16 -16.02
CA ALA A 164 -8.59 -8.10 -16.41
C ALA A 164 -8.45 -6.87 -15.50
N MET A 165 -8.32 -7.05 -14.18
CA MET A 165 -8.07 -5.96 -13.25
C MET A 165 -6.75 -5.24 -13.52
N ASP A 166 -5.67 -5.98 -13.81
CA ASP A 166 -4.37 -5.40 -14.15
C ASP A 166 -4.43 -4.56 -15.44
N GLN A 167 -5.17 -5.01 -16.45
CA GLN A 167 -5.42 -4.24 -17.68
C GLN A 167 -6.18 -2.96 -17.37
N LYS A 168 -7.26 -3.05 -16.58
CA LYS A 168 -8.05 -1.87 -16.19
C LYS A 168 -7.23 -0.84 -15.40
N ILE A 169 -6.40 -1.29 -14.46
CA ILE A 169 -5.49 -0.41 -13.73
C ILE A 169 -4.50 0.27 -14.69
N GLN A 170 -4.00 -0.45 -15.69
CA GLN A 170 -3.11 0.13 -16.68
C GLN A 170 -3.80 1.19 -17.56
N GLU A 171 -5.07 1.01 -17.90
CA GLU A 171 -5.89 2.01 -18.60
C GLU A 171 -6.06 3.27 -17.76
N ILE A 172 -6.48 3.12 -16.50
CA ILE A 172 -6.62 4.23 -15.55
C ILE A 172 -5.29 4.96 -15.38
N ALA A 173 -4.19 4.23 -15.27
CA ALA A 173 -2.85 4.81 -15.13
C ALA A 173 -2.38 5.63 -16.36
N LYS A 174 -2.98 5.43 -17.52
CA LYS A 174 -2.71 6.16 -18.78
C LYS A 174 -3.67 7.33 -19.02
N SER A 175 -4.72 7.46 -18.20
CA SER A 175 -5.70 8.55 -18.27
C SER A 175 -5.43 9.65 -17.24
N GLU A 176 -6.03 10.81 -17.44
CA GLU A 176 -6.03 11.87 -16.42
C GLU A 176 -6.91 11.44 -15.23
N PRO A 177 -6.56 11.83 -14.00
CA PRO A 177 -5.44 12.71 -13.59
C PRO A 177 -4.13 11.97 -13.27
N PHE A 178 -3.98 10.69 -13.61
CA PHE A 178 -2.87 9.84 -13.19
C PHE A 178 -1.68 9.82 -14.16
N LYS A 179 -1.93 10.03 -15.45
CA LYS A 179 -0.99 9.81 -16.56
C LYS A 179 0.38 10.45 -16.35
N GLU A 180 0.41 11.74 -16.05
CA GLU A 180 1.66 12.47 -15.85
C GLU A 180 2.44 11.94 -14.65
N ARG A 181 1.76 11.83 -13.49
CA ARG A 181 2.36 11.39 -12.23
C ARG A 181 2.85 9.93 -12.29
N VAL A 182 2.11 9.07 -12.98
CA VAL A 182 2.54 7.69 -13.27
C VAL A 182 3.77 7.69 -14.17
N GLY A 183 3.83 8.55 -15.19
CA GLY A 183 4.99 8.72 -16.06
C GLY A 183 6.26 9.03 -15.27
N ILE A 184 6.20 10.00 -14.37
CA ILE A 184 7.29 10.37 -13.45
C ILE A 184 7.75 9.18 -12.61
N LEU A 185 6.83 8.49 -11.96
CA LEU A 185 7.15 7.34 -11.10
C LEU A 185 7.77 6.18 -11.89
N ARG A 186 7.34 5.95 -13.12
CA ARG A 186 7.87 4.89 -13.98
C ARG A 186 9.27 5.16 -14.53
N CYS A 187 9.80 6.37 -14.37
CA CYS A 187 11.23 6.65 -14.60
C CYS A 187 12.12 5.90 -13.61
N PHE A 188 11.61 5.56 -12.43
CA PHE A 188 12.35 4.79 -11.45
C PHE A 188 12.28 3.30 -11.77
N ARG A 189 13.44 2.67 -11.67
CA ARG A 189 13.53 1.25 -11.92
C ARG A 189 12.75 0.45 -10.89
N GLY A 190 12.01 -0.57 -11.37
CA GLY A 190 11.16 -1.42 -10.53
C GLY A 190 9.76 -0.84 -10.29
N VAL A 191 9.51 0.41 -10.65
CA VAL A 191 8.18 0.99 -10.59
C VAL A 191 7.49 0.77 -11.92
N ASP A 192 6.47 -0.08 -11.93
CA ASP A 192 5.55 -0.29 -13.05
C ASP A 192 4.23 0.49 -12.85
N TYR A 193 3.25 0.27 -13.71
CA TYR A 193 1.94 0.91 -13.58
C TYR A 193 1.25 0.60 -12.26
N LEU A 194 1.28 -0.67 -11.85
CA LEU A 194 0.61 -1.12 -10.62
C LEU A 194 1.24 -0.47 -9.38
N THR A 195 2.57 -0.53 -9.27
CA THR A 195 3.30 0.10 -8.15
C THR A 195 3.10 1.61 -8.12
N ALA A 196 3.13 2.27 -9.28
CA ALA A 196 2.88 3.71 -9.38
C ALA A 196 1.47 4.07 -8.91
N MET A 197 0.45 3.34 -9.35
CA MET A 197 -0.94 3.57 -8.96
C MET A 197 -1.17 3.34 -7.46
N PHE A 198 -0.60 2.28 -6.89
CA PHE A 198 -0.65 2.08 -5.43
C PHE A 198 -0.04 3.28 -4.68
N LEU A 199 1.15 3.73 -5.08
CA LEU A 199 1.79 4.89 -4.45
C LEU A 199 0.92 6.15 -4.55
N LEU A 200 0.38 6.45 -5.74
CA LEU A 200 -0.43 7.63 -5.96
C LEU A 200 -1.73 7.62 -5.15
N CYS A 201 -2.43 6.48 -5.13
CA CYS A 201 -3.73 6.39 -4.44
C CYS A 201 -3.60 6.31 -2.91
N GLU A 202 -2.51 5.77 -2.37
CA GLU A 202 -2.30 5.72 -0.92
C GLU A 202 -1.65 7.01 -0.38
N VAL A 203 -0.77 7.62 -1.16
CA VAL A 203 -0.11 8.88 -0.78
C VAL A 203 -1.00 10.08 -1.06
N CYS A 204 -1.74 10.07 -2.17
CA CYS A 204 -2.57 11.14 -2.71
C CYS A 204 -1.77 12.41 -3.02
N ASP A 205 -1.31 13.12 -2.01
CA ASP A 205 -0.52 14.34 -2.13
C ASP A 205 0.87 14.17 -1.49
N PHE A 206 1.93 14.34 -2.29
CA PHE A 206 3.32 14.25 -1.81
C PHE A 206 3.77 15.53 -1.10
N LYS A 207 3.15 16.68 -1.42
CA LYS A 207 3.47 17.98 -0.78
C LYS A 207 3.11 18.03 0.70
N ARG A 208 2.20 17.16 1.17
CA ARG A 208 1.87 17.05 2.60
C ARG A 208 3.05 16.62 3.48
N PHE A 209 4.07 16.04 2.87
CA PHE A 209 5.30 15.63 3.57
C PHE A 209 6.37 16.72 3.41
N LYS A 210 6.66 17.44 4.48
CA LYS A 210 7.66 18.52 4.48
C LYS A 210 9.08 18.04 4.13
N THR A 211 9.40 16.76 4.41
CA THR A 211 10.73 16.17 4.18
C THR A 211 10.61 14.76 3.66
N ALA A 212 11.65 14.29 2.97
CA ALA A 212 11.77 12.89 2.58
C ALA A 212 11.72 11.94 3.79
N GLY A 213 12.23 12.37 4.94
CA GLY A 213 12.20 11.61 6.20
C GLY A 213 10.77 11.38 6.71
N SER A 214 9.90 12.40 6.65
CA SER A 214 8.49 12.26 7.03
C SER A 214 7.73 11.33 6.07
N PHE A 215 8.06 11.35 4.77
CA PHE A 215 7.51 10.40 3.81
C PHE A 215 7.98 8.96 4.07
N MET A 216 9.28 8.76 4.37
CA MET A 216 9.81 7.45 4.76
C MET A 216 9.15 6.91 6.04
N SER A 217 8.84 7.79 7.00
CA SER A 217 8.13 7.44 8.23
C SER A 217 6.69 7.00 7.95
N PHE A 218 5.98 7.72 7.08
CA PHE A 218 4.63 7.34 6.64
C PHE A 218 4.61 5.95 5.99
N LEU A 219 5.65 5.60 5.22
CA LEU A 219 5.80 4.27 4.63
C LEU A 219 6.26 3.19 5.63
N GLY A 220 6.56 3.55 6.89
CA GLY A 220 7.04 2.62 7.90
C GLY A 220 8.46 2.10 7.68
N LEU A 221 9.26 2.82 6.86
CA LEU A 221 10.62 2.42 6.48
C LEU A 221 11.71 3.02 7.38
N VAL A 222 11.33 3.73 8.45
CA VAL A 222 12.28 4.25 9.43
C VAL A 222 12.50 3.26 10.56
N PRO A 223 13.73 3.15 11.12
CA PRO A 223 13.96 2.34 12.29
C PRO A 223 13.23 2.94 13.49
N GLY A 224 12.69 2.08 14.35
CA GLY A 224 12.24 2.51 15.67
C GLY A 224 13.45 2.81 16.55
N GLU A 225 13.26 3.69 17.55
CA GLU A 225 14.28 4.05 18.49
C GLU A 225 13.73 4.03 19.92
N TYR A 226 14.49 3.40 20.80
CA TYR A 226 14.29 3.41 22.25
C TYR A 226 15.57 3.95 22.88
N SER A 227 15.62 5.24 23.10
CA SER A 227 16.80 5.90 23.67
C SER A 227 16.43 6.54 24.99
N SER A 228 17.26 6.33 26.03
CA SER A 228 17.14 6.99 27.33
C SER A 228 18.52 7.44 27.79
N GLY A 229 18.66 8.72 28.12
CA GLY A 229 19.93 9.32 28.51
C GLY A 229 20.98 9.19 27.39
N SER A 230 22.17 8.72 27.70
CA SER A 230 23.27 8.51 26.75
C SER A 230 23.18 7.23 25.92
N LYS A 231 22.25 6.32 26.23
CA LYS A 231 22.12 5.02 25.54
C LYS A 231 21.15 5.12 24.39
N ARG A 232 21.66 4.96 23.16
CA ARG A 232 20.87 4.89 21.93
C ARG A 232 20.63 3.43 21.54
N LYS A 233 19.36 2.98 21.54
CA LYS A 233 18.96 1.65 21.08
C LYS A 233 18.04 1.77 19.88
N GLN A 234 18.55 1.47 18.69
CA GLN A 234 17.72 1.37 17.49
C GLN A 234 17.14 -0.03 17.38
N THR A 235 15.85 -0.10 16.99
CA THR A 235 15.13 -1.34 16.71
C THR A 235 15.01 -1.56 15.20
N GLY A 236 14.30 -2.61 14.78
CA GLY A 236 13.90 -2.76 13.36
C GLY A 236 13.02 -1.64 12.87
N ILE A 237 12.63 -1.67 11.59
CA ILE A 237 11.72 -0.67 11.01
C ILE A 237 10.36 -0.69 11.71
N THR A 238 9.70 0.47 11.76
CA THR A 238 8.42 0.65 12.47
C THR A 238 7.27 -0.16 11.88
N LYS A 239 7.31 -0.46 10.57
CA LYS A 239 6.25 -1.18 9.83
C LYS A 239 4.85 -0.55 9.97
N THR A 240 4.77 0.72 10.30
CA THR A 240 3.51 1.45 10.47
C THR A 240 2.81 1.77 9.15
N GLY A 241 3.54 1.69 8.03
CA GLY A 241 3.00 1.87 6.68
C GLY A 241 2.38 0.60 6.11
N SER A 242 1.66 0.73 4.99
CA SER A 242 1.15 -0.43 4.26
C SER A 242 2.29 -1.21 3.61
N PRO A 243 2.46 -2.51 3.88
CA PRO A 243 3.54 -3.33 3.30
C PRO A 243 3.38 -3.57 1.80
N ARG A 244 2.23 -3.20 1.23
CA ARG A 244 1.85 -3.49 -0.18
C ARG A 244 2.64 -2.71 -1.23
N HIS A 245 3.42 -1.67 -0.83
CA HIS A 245 3.87 -0.65 -1.76
C HIS A 245 5.27 -0.83 -2.30
N PHE A 246 6.14 -1.60 -1.66
CA PHE A 246 7.57 -1.53 -1.96
C PHE A 246 8.31 -2.87 -2.15
N ASP A 247 7.77 -4.02 -1.76
CA ASP A 247 8.56 -5.27 -1.68
C ASP A 247 9.15 -5.74 -3.02
N GLY A 248 8.35 -5.75 -4.09
CA GLY A 248 8.81 -6.21 -5.41
C GLY A 248 9.59 -5.16 -6.20
N SER A 249 9.17 -3.89 -6.12
CA SER A 249 9.80 -2.78 -6.85
C SER A 249 11.21 -2.48 -6.33
N CYS A 250 11.45 -2.67 -5.05
CA CYS A 250 12.75 -2.43 -4.43
C CYS A 250 13.79 -3.46 -4.80
N LEU A 251 13.41 -4.72 -4.92
CA LEU A 251 14.30 -5.74 -5.44
C LEU A 251 14.70 -5.46 -6.89
N ALA A 252 13.75 -5.06 -7.73
CA ALA A 252 14.02 -4.69 -9.11
C ALA A 252 14.92 -3.44 -9.22
N ALA A 253 14.74 -2.44 -8.33
CA ALA A 253 15.59 -1.24 -8.28
C ALA A 253 17.06 -1.53 -7.93
N SER A 254 17.32 -2.62 -7.19
CA SER A 254 18.68 -3.02 -6.79
C SER A 254 19.48 -3.74 -7.87
N LEU A 255 18.83 -4.18 -8.97
CA LEU A 255 19.51 -4.93 -10.04
C LEU A 255 20.19 -4.01 -11.08
N PRO A 256 21.31 -4.42 -11.73
CA PRO A 256 22.12 -3.57 -12.61
C PRO A 256 21.60 -3.45 -14.05
N ARG A 257 20.29 -3.32 -14.26
CA ARG A 257 19.72 -3.18 -15.62
C ARG A 257 19.31 -1.74 -15.93
N LYS A 258 19.55 -1.27 -17.14
CA LYS A 258 19.07 0.04 -17.60
C LYS A 258 17.54 0.10 -17.63
N ILE A 259 16.99 1.26 -17.32
CA ILE A 259 15.55 1.52 -17.50
C ILE A 259 15.28 1.54 -19.01
N VAL A 260 14.14 0.98 -19.42
CA VAL A 260 13.73 1.01 -20.83
C VAL A 260 13.59 2.46 -21.30
N ALA A 261 14.29 2.82 -22.36
CA ALA A 261 14.33 4.20 -22.89
C ALA A 261 12.92 4.78 -23.14
N ALA A 262 12.00 3.96 -23.62
CA ALA A 262 10.61 4.35 -23.86
C ALA A 262 9.87 4.88 -22.60
N ARG A 263 10.30 4.54 -21.39
CA ARG A 263 9.70 5.07 -20.15
C ARG A 263 10.10 6.51 -19.82
N ARG A 264 11.15 7.02 -20.47
CA ARG A 264 11.71 8.36 -20.25
C ARG A 264 11.24 9.38 -21.29
N ILE A 265 10.68 8.89 -22.40
CA ILE A 265 10.20 9.77 -23.49
C ILE A 265 9.09 10.66 -22.94
N GLY A 266 9.23 11.98 -23.15
CA GLY A 266 8.25 12.98 -22.70
C GLY A 266 8.28 13.30 -21.20
N GLN A 267 9.26 12.75 -20.44
CA GLN A 267 9.39 13.05 -19.01
C GLN A 267 10.35 14.21 -18.77
N PRO A 268 10.17 15.02 -17.69
CA PRO A 268 11.06 16.13 -17.37
C PRO A 268 12.51 15.68 -17.20
N ALA A 269 13.45 16.41 -17.80
CA ALA A 269 14.87 16.05 -17.78
C ALA A 269 15.44 15.89 -16.36
N LEU A 270 15.02 16.74 -15.42
CA LEU A 270 15.42 16.65 -14.01
C LEU A 270 14.96 15.35 -13.34
N VAL A 271 13.74 14.89 -13.65
CA VAL A 271 13.20 13.61 -13.14
C VAL A 271 14.00 12.43 -13.70
N VAL A 272 14.32 12.46 -15.00
CA VAL A 272 15.11 11.42 -15.64
C VAL A 272 16.52 11.35 -15.03
N ALA A 273 17.19 12.47 -14.85
CA ALA A 273 18.51 12.56 -14.21
C ALA A 273 18.49 12.05 -12.77
N LEU A 274 17.42 12.40 -12.02
CA LEU A 274 17.23 11.93 -10.64
C LEU A 274 17.02 10.40 -10.58
N ALA A 275 16.26 9.84 -11.52
CA ALA A 275 16.02 8.40 -11.59
C ALA A 275 17.30 7.62 -11.99
N GLU A 276 18.15 8.19 -12.82
CA GLU A 276 19.47 7.62 -13.13
C GLU A 276 20.40 7.62 -11.93
N LYS A 277 20.49 8.75 -11.24
CA LYS A 277 21.24 8.88 -9.98
C LYS A 277 20.77 7.87 -8.95
N ALA A 278 19.43 7.71 -8.81
CA ALA A 278 18.84 6.72 -7.94
C ALA A 278 19.27 5.29 -8.30
N SER A 279 19.18 4.92 -9.59
CA SER A 279 19.55 3.58 -10.05
C SER A 279 20.99 3.21 -9.70
N LEU A 280 21.94 4.10 -9.98
CA LEU A 280 23.37 3.90 -9.67
C LEU A 280 23.61 3.78 -8.17
N ARG A 281 23.03 4.68 -7.39
CA ARG A 281 23.23 4.73 -5.93
C ARG A 281 22.61 3.53 -5.23
N LEU A 282 21.40 3.15 -5.61
CA LEU A 282 20.70 2.01 -5.01
C LEU A 282 21.42 0.69 -5.30
N HIS A 283 21.91 0.51 -6.53
CA HIS A 283 22.73 -0.65 -6.90
C HIS A 283 24.02 -0.73 -6.08
N LYS A 284 24.77 0.37 -5.98
CA LYS A 284 26.00 0.45 -5.16
C LYS A 284 25.70 0.12 -3.70
N LYS A 285 24.61 0.67 -3.14
CA LYS A 285 24.19 0.40 -1.76
C LYS A 285 23.85 -1.07 -1.54
N PHE A 286 23.08 -1.67 -2.44
CA PHE A 286 22.71 -3.09 -2.34
C PHE A 286 23.98 -3.97 -2.33
N ARG A 287 24.90 -3.77 -3.30
CA ARG A 287 26.17 -4.52 -3.36
C ARG A 287 27.02 -4.35 -2.10
N ASN A 288 27.15 -3.13 -1.59
CA ASN A 288 27.92 -2.89 -0.37
C ASN A 288 27.32 -3.60 0.86
N LEU A 289 25.99 -3.68 0.97
CA LEU A 289 25.32 -4.41 2.04
C LEU A 289 25.48 -5.92 1.87
N GLN A 290 25.45 -6.42 0.64
CA GLN A 290 25.69 -7.82 0.29
C GLN A 290 27.11 -8.26 0.68
N LEU A 291 28.12 -7.46 0.32
CA LEU A 291 29.53 -7.71 0.70
C LEU A 291 29.74 -7.69 2.21
N ARG A 292 28.92 -6.94 2.96
CA ARG A 292 28.93 -6.92 4.42
C ARG A 292 28.12 -8.07 5.06
N GLY A 293 27.65 -9.04 4.28
CA GLY A 293 26.90 -10.20 4.77
C GLY A 293 25.54 -9.87 5.38
N LYS A 294 24.90 -8.72 5.01
CA LYS A 294 23.57 -8.37 5.53
C LYS A 294 22.50 -9.28 4.93
N SER A 295 21.47 -9.61 5.73
CA SER A 295 20.35 -10.44 5.26
C SER A 295 19.58 -9.76 4.12
N PRO A 296 18.98 -10.52 3.18
CA PRO A 296 18.21 -9.98 2.05
C PRO A 296 17.14 -8.97 2.48
N GLN A 297 16.44 -9.23 3.59
CA GLN A 297 15.39 -8.36 4.12
C GLN A 297 15.94 -6.99 4.52
N VAL A 298 17.10 -6.95 5.18
CA VAL A 298 17.77 -5.71 5.57
C VAL A 298 18.24 -4.94 4.33
N MET A 299 18.79 -5.63 3.33
CA MET A 299 19.21 -5.00 2.08
C MET A 299 18.05 -4.37 1.32
N ILE A 300 16.96 -5.12 1.14
CA ILE A 300 15.75 -4.65 0.47
C ILE A 300 15.18 -3.43 1.19
N THR A 301 15.02 -3.49 2.51
CA THR A 301 14.50 -2.38 3.32
C THR A 301 15.36 -1.13 3.21
N ALA A 302 16.69 -1.26 3.23
CA ALA A 302 17.60 -0.14 3.11
C ALA A 302 17.54 0.53 1.72
N VAL A 303 17.35 -0.27 0.66
CA VAL A 303 17.14 0.21 -0.71
C VAL A 303 15.77 0.86 -0.86
N SER A 304 14.71 0.26 -0.31
CA SER A 304 13.35 0.78 -0.30
C SER A 304 13.26 2.17 0.33
N ARG A 305 13.89 2.31 1.49
CA ARG A 305 13.95 3.60 2.19
C ARG A 305 14.62 4.69 1.35
N GLU A 306 15.71 4.37 0.67
CA GLU A 306 16.40 5.35 -0.16
C GLU A 306 15.65 5.65 -1.46
N LEU A 307 15.04 4.62 -2.09
CA LEU A 307 14.18 4.79 -3.26
C LEU A 307 13.00 5.72 -2.95
N SER A 308 12.37 5.57 -1.79
CA SER A 308 11.26 6.45 -1.38
C SER A 308 11.69 7.91 -1.27
N GLY A 309 12.91 8.20 -0.83
CA GLY A 309 13.45 9.56 -0.83
C GLY A 309 13.60 10.15 -2.23
N PHE A 310 14.08 9.37 -3.18
CA PHE A 310 14.17 9.79 -4.58
C PHE A 310 12.79 10.01 -5.21
N ILE A 311 11.82 9.13 -4.94
CA ILE A 311 10.44 9.27 -5.41
C ILE A 311 9.81 10.54 -4.84
N TRP A 312 9.96 10.80 -3.54
CA TRP A 312 9.47 12.03 -2.91
C TRP A 312 10.05 13.28 -3.57
N ALA A 313 11.36 13.30 -3.82
CA ALA A 313 12.02 14.41 -4.49
C ALA A 313 11.48 14.62 -5.92
N ALA A 314 11.35 13.56 -6.71
CA ALA A 314 10.82 13.64 -8.08
C ALA A 314 9.39 14.17 -8.13
N MET A 315 8.51 13.68 -7.23
CA MET A 315 7.11 14.09 -7.19
C MET A 315 6.92 15.55 -6.73
N ASN A 316 7.87 16.10 -5.96
CA ASN A 316 7.86 17.50 -5.56
C ASN A 316 8.58 18.44 -6.54
N LEU A 317 9.45 17.91 -7.44
CA LEU A 317 10.06 18.69 -8.51
C LEU A 317 9.12 18.92 -9.70
N ALA A 318 8.19 18.00 -9.93
CA ALA A 318 7.29 18.02 -11.08
C ALA A 318 5.90 18.61 -10.75
N ALA A 319 5.67 19.00 -9.53
CA ALA A 319 4.45 19.64 -9.02
C ALA A 319 4.70 21.13 -8.79
#